data_55c449abb55f5dd6971e820b8e30ce2f
#
_entry.id   55c449abb55f5dd6971e820b8e30ce2f
#
_cell.length_a   1.000
_cell.length_b   1.000
_cell.length_c   1.000
_cell.angle_alpha   90.00
_cell.angle_beta   90.00
_cell.angle_gamma   90.00
#
_symmetry.space_group_name_H-M   'P 1'
#
loop_
_entity.id
_entity.type
_entity.pdbx_description
1 polymer ?
#
loop_
_entity_poly.entity_id
_entity_poly.type
_entity_poly.pdbx_seq_one_letter_code
_entity_poly.pdbx_strand_id
1 'polypeptide(L)'
;MKKYLIAATLMVLASGGAIAAPSGTFKQAHEYGFGDKSSLDPASRGRVMQITEKLMSRLIRPDMKGSPSPDLAVSWSANSQATEWTLKLRDGVKFHDGSAFDSGDVIYTFNRVLNPENKSPARSAIKMIEKMEAPDKSTITFKLSTPFADLPLQLMDYRLRIIPEGSGDGIAASGIGTGPFKLVKFDAAGTTKLEANMDYWEGAPGVAKMEIIGIG
;
A
#
# COMPACT_ATOMS: atom_id res chain seq x y z
N MET A 1 -10.52 -58.82 37.63
CA MET A 1 -9.38 -58.01 37.19
C MET A 1 -9.88 -56.83 36.37
N LYS A 2 -9.95 -55.64 36.99
CA LYS A 2 -10.40 -54.41 36.31
C LYS A 2 -9.19 -53.71 35.69
N LYS A 3 -9.19 -53.57 34.34
CA LYS A 3 -8.14 -52.84 33.60
C LYS A 3 -8.53 -51.35 33.59
N TYR A 4 -7.70 -50.50 34.20
CA TYR A 4 -7.84 -49.05 34.11
C TYR A 4 -7.04 -48.57 32.87
N LEU A 5 -7.75 -47.96 31.89
CA LEU A 5 -7.14 -47.26 30.79
C LEU A 5 -6.83 -45.82 31.27
N ILE A 6 -5.57 -45.47 31.36
CA ILE A 6 -5.14 -44.09 31.61
C ILE A 6 -5.02 -43.38 30.24
N ALA A 7 -5.96 -42.49 29.98
CA ALA A 7 -5.84 -41.59 28.80
C ALA A 7 -4.88 -40.44 29.13
N ALA A 8 -3.72 -40.46 28.55
CA ALA A 8 -2.80 -39.33 28.64
C ALA A 8 -3.22 -38.24 27.62
N THR A 9 -3.79 -37.15 28.13
CA THR A 9 -4.10 -35.95 27.31
C THR A 9 -2.81 -35.19 27.07
N LEU A 10 -2.32 -35.24 25.85
CA LEU A 10 -1.16 -34.44 25.40
C LEU A 10 -1.60 -32.98 25.22
N MET A 11 -1.27 -32.12 26.17
CA MET A 11 -1.47 -30.67 26.06
C MET A 11 -0.35 -30.11 25.17
N VAL A 12 -0.67 -29.82 23.90
CA VAL A 12 0.23 -29.07 23.01
C VAL A 12 0.17 -27.61 23.43
N LEU A 13 1.17 -27.17 24.17
CA LEU A 13 1.43 -25.75 24.42
C LEU A 13 1.93 -25.14 23.11
N ALA A 14 1.03 -24.47 22.36
CA ALA A 14 1.44 -23.59 21.28
C ALA A 14 2.16 -22.39 21.90
N SER A 15 3.50 -22.43 21.88
CA SER A 15 4.34 -21.27 22.19
C SER A 15 4.19 -20.26 21.06
N GLY A 16 3.13 -19.46 21.07
CA GLY A 16 3.02 -18.25 20.29
C GLY A 16 4.11 -17.29 20.78
N GLY A 17 5.18 -17.13 20.03
CA GLY A 17 6.18 -16.11 20.31
C GLY A 17 5.47 -14.75 20.36
N ALA A 18 5.44 -14.12 21.52
CA ALA A 18 4.92 -12.77 21.66
C ALA A 18 5.78 -11.85 20.80
N ILE A 19 5.22 -11.33 19.70
CA ILE A 19 5.87 -10.26 18.95
C ILE A 19 5.95 -9.06 19.90
N ALA A 20 7.18 -8.59 20.18
CA ALA A 20 7.39 -7.44 21.04
C ALA A 20 6.61 -6.23 20.49
N ALA A 21 5.90 -5.52 21.37
CA ALA A 21 5.18 -4.30 20.98
C ALA A 21 6.16 -3.28 20.38
N PRO A 22 5.74 -2.51 19.35
CA PRO A 22 6.56 -1.46 18.79
C PRO A 22 7.04 -0.48 19.87
N SER A 23 8.32 -0.07 19.80
CA SER A 23 8.90 0.82 20.81
C SER A 23 9.82 1.86 20.19
N GLY A 24 10.03 2.96 20.91
CA GLY A 24 10.92 4.03 20.50
C GLY A 24 10.39 4.91 19.36
N THR A 25 11.23 5.88 18.98
CA THR A 25 10.96 6.82 17.89
C THR A 25 12.12 6.82 16.90
N PHE A 26 11.83 6.55 15.63
CA PHE A 26 12.78 6.72 14.54
C PHE A 26 12.67 8.14 13.99
N LYS A 27 13.80 8.82 13.83
CA LYS A 27 13.86 10.17 13.25
C LYS A 27 14.60 10.15 11.93
N GLN A 28 13.97 10.69 10.91
CA GLN A 28 14.54 10.81 9.56
C GLN A 28 14.55 12.29 9.18
N ALA A 29 15.75 12.83 8.91
CA ALA A 29 15.88 14.16 8.34
C ALA A 29 15.77 14.09 6.82
N HIS A 30 15.20 15.13 6.21
CA HIS A 30 15.04 15.27 4.78
C HIS A 30 15.49 16.67 4.31
N GLU A 31 16.35 16.73 3.30
CA GLU A 31 17.03 17.97 2.85
C GLU A 31 16.07 19.02 2.28
N TYR A 32 14.89 18.62 1.81
CA TYR A 32 13.95 19.54 1.20
C TYR A 32 12.74 19.75 2.10
N GLY A 33 12.56 21.00 2.55
CA GLY A 33 11.26 21.42 3.05
C GLY A 33 10.21 21.26 1.93
N PHE A 34 9.06 20.72 2.28
CA PHE A 34 8.06 20.33 1.30
C PHE A 34 7.25 21.54 0.76
N GLY A 35 7.39 22.72 1.35
CA GLY A 35 6.71 23.95 0.95
C GLY A 35 5.17 23.86 0.99
N ASP A 36 4.50 24.96 0.70
CA ASP A 36 3.03 25.10 0.78
C ASP A 36 2.24 24.25 -0.23
N LYS A 37 2.91 23.69 -1.25
CA LYS A 37 2.31 22.83 -2.26
C LYS A 37 2.43 21.34 -1.96
N SER A 38 2.92 20.98 -0.79
CA SER A 38 3.08 19.61 -0.37
C SER A 38 1.75 18.90 -0.18
N SER A 39 1.71 17.64 -0.54
CA SER A 39 0.49 16.84 -0.56
C SER A 39 0.79 15.39 -0.17
N LEU A 40 -0.13 14.77 0.54
CA LEU A 40 -0.11 13.32 0.79
C LEU A 40 -0.84 12.53 -0.32
N ASP A 41 -1.39 13.22 -1.32
CA ASP A 41 -1.92 12.55 -2.51
C ASP A 41 -0.77 11.97 -3.37
N PRO A 42 -0.68 10.64 -3.51
CA PRO A 42 0.40 10.00 -4.25
C PRO A 42 0.37 10.33 -5.75
N ALA A 43 -0.79 10.66 -6.29
CA ALA A 43 -0.98 11.03 -7.69
C ALA A 43 -0.64 12.51 -7.98
N SER A 44 -0.44 13.34 -6.96
CA SER A 44 -0.14 14.77 -7.08
C SER A 44 1.32 15.03 -7.49
N ARG A 45 1.56 16.17 -8.13
CA ARG A 45 2.93 16.69 -8.37
C ARG A 45 3.61 17.12 -7.07
N GLY A 46 2.85 17.61 -6.10
CA GLY A 46 3.34 18.04 -4.79
C GLY A 46 3.47 16.93 -3.76
N ARG A 47 3.36 15.66 -4.17
CA ARG A 47 3.44 14.52 -3.24
C ARG A 47 4.76 14.46 -2.50
N VAL A 48 4.66 14.10 -1.23
CA VAL A 48 5.82 13.88 -0.36
C VAL A 48 6.11 12.39 -0.29
N MET A 49 6.98 11.92 -1.19
CA MET A 49 7.27 10.49 -1.36
C MET A 49 7.72 9.84 -0.04
N GLN A 50 8.59 10.50 0.72
CA GLN A 50 9.15 9.98 1.97
C GLN A 50 8.10 9.72 3.04
N ILE A 51 6.96 10.41 2.97
CA ILE A 51 5.82 10.22 3.88
C ILE A 51 4.84 9.21 3.27
N THR A 52 4.45 9.42 2.00
CA THR A 52 3.45 8.56 1.37
C THR A 52 3.88 7.09 1.29
N GLU A 53 5.18 6.80 1.18
CA GLU A 53 5.70 5.43 1.18
C GLU A 53 5.55 4.72 2.54
N LYS A 54 5.40 5.46 3.64
CA LYS A 54 5.15 4.90 4.97
C LYS A 54 3.66 4.71 5.26
N LEU A 55 2.82 5.49 4.56
CA LEU A 55 1.37 5.51 4.77
C LEU A 55 0.62 4.57 3.82
N MET A 56 1.13 4.31 2.61
CA MET A 56 0.36 3.68 1.54
C MET A 56 1.15 2.59 0.83
N SER A 57 0.52 1.46 0.59
CA SER A 57 1.06 0.35 -0.21
C SER A 57 0.74 0.52 -1.71
N ARG A 58 1.40 -0.28 -2.54
CA ARG A 58 1.18 -0.41 -4.00
C ARG A 58 0.57 -1.78 -4.30
N LEU A 59 0.24 -2.04 -5.56
CA LEU A 59 -0.10 -3.40 -5.99
C LEU A 59 1.15 -4.29 -6.02
N ILE A 60 2.23 -3.78 -6.60
CA ILE A 60 3.51 -4.47 -6.76
C ILE A 60 4.61 -3.54 -6.24
N ARG A 61 5.54 -4.06 -5.48
CA ARG A 61 6.72 -3.31 -4.96
C ARG A 61 8.02 -3.89 -5.53
N PRO A 62 9.10 -3.11 -5.62
CA PRO A 62 10.40 -3.68 -5.93
C PRO A 62 10.92 -4.51 -4.74
N ASP A 63 11.57 -5.64 -5.04
CA ASP A 63 12.40 -6.34 -4.09
C ASP A 63 13.77 -5.65 -3.92
N MET A 64 14.67 -6.24 -3.13
CA MET A 64 16.03 -5.72 -2.90
C MET A 64 16.91 -5.67 -4.17
N LYS A 65 16.50 -6.37 -5.23
CA LYS A 65 17.19 -6.40 -6.53
C LYS A 65 16.51 -5.53 -7.58
N GLY A 66 15.40 -4.87 -7.21
CA GLY A 66 14.58 -4.07 -8.11
C GLY A 66 13.61 -4.87 -8.97
N SER A 67 13.41 -6.15 -8.68
CA SER A 67 12.44 -7.00 -9.39
C SER A 67 11.03 -6.87 -8.81
N PRO A 68 9.96 -7.10 -9.62
CA PRO A 68 8.58 -7.11 -9.12
C PRO A 68 8.37 -8.13 -8.00
N SER A 69 7.83 -7.66 -6.90
CA SER A 69 7.52 -8.45 -5.70
C SER A 69 6.12 -8.14 -5.19
N PRO A 70 5.40 -9.11 -4.60
CA PRO A 70 4.08 -8.89 -4.04
C PRO A 70 4.02 -7.75 -3.01
N ASP A 71 2.95 -6.94 -3.10
CA ASP A 71 2.53 -5.97 -2.10
C ASP A 71 1.03 -6.21 -1.86
N LEU A 72 0.11 -5.33 -2.27
CA LEU A 72 -1.33 -5.58 -2.19
C LEU A 72 -1.81 -6.62 -3.24
N ALA A 73 -1.12 -6.79 -4.35
CA ALA A 73 -1.31 -7.94 -5.23
C ALA A 73 -0.39 -9.08 -4.80
N VAL A 74 -0.95 -10.27 -4.55
CA VAL A 74 -0.21 -11.46 -4.13
C VAL A 74 0.31 -12.29 -5.30
N SER A 75 -0.33 -12.16 -6.47
CA SER A 75 0.10 -12.78 -7.72
C SER A 75 -0.48 -12.06 -8.93
N TRP A 76 0.13 -12.27 -10.09
CA TRP A 76 -0.32 -11.73 -11.37
C TRP A 76 0.03 -12.65 -12.53
N SER A 77 -0.78 -12.60 -13.58
CA SER A 77 -0.55 -13.34 -14.80
C SER A 77 -1.09 -12.59 -16.00
N ALA A 78 -0.45 -12.77 -17.16
CA ALA A 78 -0.93 -12.26 -18.44
C ALA A 78 -1.58 -13.35 -19.26
N ASN A 79 -2.45 -12.96 -20.22
CA ASN A 79 -2.80 -13.83 -21.33
C ASN A 79 -1.58 -14.02 -22.26
N SER A 80 -1.69 -14.94 -23.23
CA SER A 80 -0.59 -15.29 -24.16
C SER A 80 -0.08 -14.11 -25.00
N GLN A 81 -0.91 -13.07 -25.18
CA GLN A 81 -0.60 -11.89 -25.98
C GLN A 81 -0.12 -10.70 -25.13
N ALA A 82 -0.08 -10.84 -23.80
CA ALA A 82 0.20 -9.76 -22.86
C ALA A 82 -0.69 -8.50 -23.05
N THR A 83 -1.93 -8.68 -23.50
CA THR A 83 -2.95 -7.65 -23.65
C THR A 83 -3.94 -7.61 -22.48
N GLU A 84 -3.93 -8.64 -21.65
CA GLU A 84 -4.78 -8.73 -20.46
C GLU A 84 -3.96 -9.28 -19.30
N TRP A 85 -4.04 -8.60 -18.15
CA TRP A 85 -3.36 -8.95 -16.92
C TRP A 85 -4.35 -9.10 -15.79
N THR A 86 -4.36 -10.25 -15.14
CA THR A 86 -5.16 -10.51 -13.95
C THR A 86 -4.28 -10.54 -12.73
N LEU A 87 -4.64 -9.75 -11.72
CA LEU A 87 -3.96 -9.70 -10.43
C LEU A 87 -4.90 -10.22 -9.35
N LYS A 88 -4.36 -11.06 -8.45
CA LYS A 88 -5.04 -11.47 -7.22
C LYS A 88 -4.62 -10.54 -6.09
N LEU A 89 -5.60 -9.96 -5.42
CA LEU A 89 -5.39 -9.01 -4.33
C LEU A 89 -5.32 -9.75 -2.99
N ARG A 90 -4.66 -9.15 -2.04
CA ARG A 90 -4.53 -9.63 -0.67
C ARG A 90 -5.83 -9.46 0.09
N ASP A 91 -6.33 -10.54 0.71
CA ASP A 91 -7.50 -10.51 1.56
C ASP A 91 -7.19 -9.96 2.96
N GLY A 92 -8.20 -9.38 3.62
CA GLY A 92 -8.13 -8.94 5.01
C GLY A 92 -7.30 -7.68 5.27
N VAL A 93 -6.84 -7.00 4.24
CA VAL A 93 -6.14 -5.71 4.38
C VAL A 93 -7.13 -4.64 4.77
N LYS A 94 -6.72 -3.76 5.71
CA LYS A 94 -7.50 -2.60 6.14
C LYS A 94 -6.73 -1.31 5.88
N PHE A 95 -7.46 -0.28 5.50
CA PHE A 95 -6.95 1.08 5.56
C PHE A 95 -6.80 1.57 7.00
N HIS A 96 -6.10 2.68 7.20
CA HIS A 96 -5.84 3.26 8.51
C HIS A 96 -7.10 3.65 9.30
N ASP A 97 -8.20 3.94 8.60
CA ASP A 97 -9.52 4.25 9.17
C ASP A 97 -10.36 3.00 9.50
N GLY A 98 -9.84 1.81 9.21
CA GLY A 98 -10.49 0.53 9.48
C GLY A 98 -11.34 0.02 8.31
N SER A 99 -11.56 0.77 7.25
CA SER A 99 -12.25 0.31 6.04
C SER A 99 -11.45 -0.82 5.35
N ALA A 100 -12.16 -1.76 4.73
CA ALA A 100 -11.53 -2.87 4.03
C ALA A 100 -11.00 -2.42 2.66
N PHE A 101 -9.82 -2.92 2.30
CA PHE A 101 -9.27 -2.78 0.95
C PHE A 101 -9.87 -3.85 0.02
N ASP A 102 -10.28 -3.44 -1.18
CA ASP A 102 -10.73 -4.36 -2.24
C ASP A 102 -10.42 -3.82 -3.65
N SER A 103 -10.91 -4.53 -4.67
CA SER A 103 -10.71 -4.18 -6.09
C SER A 103 -11.35 -2.84 -6.49
N GLY A 104 -12.35 -2.37 -5.77
CA GLY A 104 -12.96 -1.04 -5.98
C GLY A 104 -11.96 0.08 -5.75
N ASP A 105 -11.13 -0.02 -4.71
CA ASP A 105 -10.08 0.96 -4.40
C ASP A 105 -9.02 1.02 -5.50
N VAL A 106 -8.69 -0.14 -6.08
CA VAL A 106 -7.76 -0.22 -7.21
C VAL A 106 -8.34 0.52 -8.42
N ILE A 107 -9.59 0.21 -8.80
CA ILE A 107 -10.28 0.89 -9.91
C ILE A 107 -10.35 2.39 -9.66
N TYR A 108 -10.75 2.79 -8.46
CA TYR A 108 -10.84 4.20 -8.08
C TYR A 108 -9.50 4.92 -8.22
N THR A 109 -8.44 4.35 -7.65
CA THR A 109 -7.09 4.91 -7.69
C THR A 109 -6.59 5.08 -9.13
N PHE A 110 -6.72 4.03 -9.95
CA PHE A 110 -6.22 4.05 -11.32
C PHE A 110 -7.03 4.97 -12.22
N ASN A 111 -8.37 5.00 -12.08
CA ASN A 111 -9.21 5.97 -12.79
C ASN A 111 -8.81 7.41 -12.46
N ARG A 112 -8.52 7.68 -11.18
CA ARG A 112 -8.07 9.01 -10.75
C ARG A 112 -6.72 9.40 -11.37
N VAL A 113 -5.78 8.46 -11.48
CA VAL A 113 -4.49 8.68 -12.15
C VAL A 113 -4.66 8.85 -13.65
N LEU A 114 -5.54 8.07 -14.29
CA LEU A 114 -5.79 8.10 -15.74
C LEU A 114 -6.58 9.32 -16.20
N ASN A 115 -7.38 9.92 -15.31
CA ASN A 115 -8.15 11.12 -15.63
C ASN A 115 -7.21 12.29 -15.98
N PRO A 116 -7.26 12.83 -17.22
CA PRO A 116 -6.37 13.91 -17.66
C PRO A 116 -6.55 15.21 -16.86
N GLU A 117 -7.74 15.46 -16.31
CA GLU A 117 -8.03 16.66 -15.52
C GLU A 117 -7.20 16.70 -14.21
N ASN A 118 -6.85 15.54 -13.64
CA ASN A 118 -6.03 15.43 -12.45
C ASN A 118 -4.55 15.70 -12.72
N LYS A 119 -4.13 15.77 -13.98
CA LYS A 119 -2.76 16.08 -14.42
C LYS A 119 -1.69 15.25 -13.68
N SER A 120 -2.04 14.00 -13.32
CA SER A 120 -1.14 13.13 -12.58
C SER A 120 0.12 12.81 -13.39
N PRO A 121 1.32 13.01 -12.82
CA PRO A 121 2.57 12.61 -13.48
C PRO A 121 2.74 11.10 -13.60
N ALA A 122 1.94 10.29 -12.87
CA ALA A 122 1.93 8.84 -12.98
C ALA A 122 1.14 8.32 -14.20
N ARG A 123 0.30 9.18 -14.82
CA ARG A 123 -0.57 8.79 -15.93
C ARG A 123 0.19 8.11 -17.08
N SER A 124 1.38 8.61 -17.42
CA SER A 124 2.20 8.06 -18.51
C SER A 124 2.62 6.61 -18.27
N ALA A 125 2.79 6.18 -17.01
CA ALA A 125 3.20 4.83 -16.66
C ALA A 125 2.11 3.78 -16.90
N ILE A 126 0.82 4.19 -16.89
CA ILE A 126 -0.33 3.27 -16.99
C ILE A 126 -1.33 3.63 -18.08
N LYS A 127 -1.00 4.59 -18.96
CA LYS A 127 -1.91 5.06 -20.03
C LYS A 127 -2.32 3.98 -21.03
N MET A 128 -1.60 2.84 -21.08
CA MET A 128 -1.97 1.69 -21.91
C MET A 128 -3.15 0.90 -21.34
N ILE A 129 -3.54 1.11 -20.10
CA ILE A 129 -4.72 0.47 -19.51
C ILE A 129 -5.97 1.17 -20.05
N GLU A 130 -6.74 0.44 -20.88
CA GLU A 130 -7.99 0.95 -21.46
C GLU A 130 -9.20 0.62 -20.61
N LYS A 131 -9.20 -0.57 -19.98
CA LYS A 131 -10.33 -1.05 -19.20
C LYS A 131 -9.83 -1.79 -17.96
N MET A 132 -10.57 -1.61 -16.87
CA MET A 132 -10.39 -2.35 -15.63
C MET A 132 -11.67 -3.07 -15.29
N GLU A 133 -11.56 -4.34 -14.90
CA GLU A 133 -12.68 -5.19 -14.51
C GLU A 133 -12.37 -5.83 -13.15
N ALA A 134 -13.34 -5.80 -12.25
CA ALA A 134 -13.27 -6.46 -10.95
C ALA A 134 -14.37 -7.54 -10.90
N PRO A 135 -14.04 -8.80 -11.26
CA PRO A 135 -15.01 -9.90 -11.20
C PRO A 135 -15.44 -10.22 -9.77
N ASP A 136 -14.58 -9.91 -8.81
CA ASP A 136 -14.82 -10.05 -7.37
C ASP A 136 -13.95 -9.04 -6.59
N LYS A 137 -14.11 -8.99 -5.25
CA LYS A 137 -13.40 -8.05 -4.37
C LYS A 137 -11.89 -8.28 -4.30
N SER A 138 -11.41 -9.48 -4.62
CA SER A 138 -10.00 -9.86 -4.54
C SER A 138 -9.33 -10.07 -5.89
N THR A 139 -9.98 -9.66 -6.99
CA THR A 139 -9.45 -9.82 -8.34
C THR A 139 -9.61 -8.54 -9.15
N ILE A 140 -8.54 -8.11 -9.80
CA ILE A 140 -8.58 -7.02 -10.77
C ILE A 140 -7.98 -7.48 -12.11
N THR A 141 -8.61 -7.14 -13.22
CA THR A 141 -8.14 -7.39 -14.57
C THR A 141 -7.93 -6.09 -15.31
N PHE A 142 -6.70 -5.88 -15.81
CA PHE A 142 -6.33 -4.77 -16.67
C PHE A 142 -6.34 -5.22 -18.12
N LYS A 143 -7.12 -4.55 -18.99
CA LYS A 143 -7.09 -4.72 -20.43
C LYS A 143 -6.30 -3.59 -21.05
N LEU A 144 -5.34 -3.93 -21.89
CA LEU A 144 -4.37 -3.00 -22.45
C LEU A 144 -4.67 -2.72 -23.93
N SER A 145 -4.40 -1.50 -24.38
CA SER A 145 -4.51 -1.07 -25.78
C SER A 145 -3.53 -1.76 -26.72
N THR A 146 -2.40 -2.22 -26.18
CA THR A 146 -1.34 -2.89 -26.93
C THR A 146 -0.69 -3.96 -26.05
N PRO A 147 -0.10 -5.02 -26.66
CA PRO A 147 0.69 -6.00 -25.90
C PRO A 147 1.78 -5.33 -25.07
N PHE A 148 1.84 -5.66 -23.76
CA PHE A 148 2.85 -5.10 -22.88
C PHE A 148 3.22 -6.10 -21.78
N ALA A 149 4.37 -6.78 -21.97
CA ALA A 149 4.84 -7.83 -21.05
C ALA A 149 5.37 -7.29 -19.72
N ASP A 150 5.79 -6.02 -19.69
CA ASP A 150 6.44 -5.41 -18.53
C ASP A 150 5.46 -4.62 -17.64
N LEU A 151 4.16 -4.89 -17.71
CA LEU A 151 3.19 -4.21 -16.85
C LEU A 151 3.54 -4.31 -15.35
N PRO A 152 4.02 -5.45 -14.81
CA PRO A 152 4.42 -5.52 -13.42
C PRO A 152 5.52 -4.53 -13.03
N LEU A 153 6.45 -4.21 -13.94
CA LEU A 153 7.47 -3.18 -13.72
C LEU A 153 6.87 -1.77 -13.64
N GLN A 154 5.86 -1.48 -14.47
CA GLN A 154 5.16 -0.18 -14.41
C GLN A 154 4.34 -0.04 -13.12
N LEU A 155 3.74 -1.14 -12.63
CA LEU A 155 2.96 -1.14 -11.40
C LEU A 155 3.81 -0.96 -10.13
N MET A 156 5.14 -1.06 -10.23
CA MET A 156 6.07 -0.69 -9.16
C MET A 156 6.29 0.82 -9.03
N ASP A 157 5.75 1.64 -9.92
CA ASP A 157 5.91 3.10 -9.83
C ASP A 157 5.49 3.60 -8.44
N TYR A 158 6.37 4.34 -7.78
CA TYR A 158 6.17 4.84 -6.42
C TYR A 158 4.98 5.79 -6.28
N ARG A 159 4.42 6.26 -7.39
CA ARG A 159 3.25 7.14 -7.47
C ARG A 159 1.93 6.37 -7.54
N LEU A 160 1.96 5.07 -7.85
CA LEU A 160 0.77 4.20 -7.97
C LEU A 160 0.43 3.55 -6.62
N ARG A 161 0.26 4.38 -5.59
CA ARG A 161 -0.17 3.93 -4.27
C ARG A 161 -1.67 3.93 -4.17
N ILE A 162 -2.21 2.86 -3.59
CA ILE A 162 -3.65 2.65 -3.48
C ILE A 162 -4.23 3.52 -2.37
N ILE A 163 -5.30 4.21 -2.69
CA ILE A 163 -6.06 5.06 -1.78
C ILE A 163 -7.51 4.57 -1.69
N PRO A 164 -8.22 4.86 -0.58
CA PRO A 164 -9.62 4.43 -0.43
C PRO A 164 -10.53 5.00 -1.51
N GLU A 165 -11.49 4.20 -1.99
CA GLU A 165 -12.53 4.68 -2.88
C GLU A 165 -13.29 5.84 -2.23
N GLY A 166 -13.60 6.87 -3.02
CA GLY A 166 -14.32 8.06 -2.55
C GLY A 166 -13.48 9.03 -1.71
N SER A 167 -12.18 8.78 -1.47
CA SER A 167 -11.33 9.68 -0.68
C SER A 167 -11.14 11.07 -1.29
N GLY A 168 -11.35 11.22 -2.61
CA GLY A 168 -11.31 12.51 -3.31
C GLY A 168 -10.03 13.31 -3.05
N ASP A 169 -10.18 14.62 -2.93
CA ASP A 169 -9.06 15.51 -2.60
C ASP A 169 -8.69 15.49 -1.12
N GLY A 170 -9.55 14.91 -0.27
CA GLY A 170 -9.26 14.72 1.17
C GLY A 170 -8.02 13.90 1.45
N ILE A 171 -7.62 13.03 0.50
CA ILE A 171 -6.39 12.23 0.61
C ILE A 171 -5.13 13.09 0.74
N ALA A 172 -5.14 14.29 0.17
CA ALA A 172 -4.01 15.23 0.22
C ALA A 172 -3.60 15.62 1.64
N ALA A 173 -4.56 15.61 2.57
CA ALA A 173 -4.35 15.96 3.98
C ALA A 173 -4.44 14.74 4.91
N SER A 174 -5.34 13.79 4.63
CA SER A 174 -5.56 12.63 5.50
C SER A 174 -4.45 11.59 5.42
N GLY A 175 -3.86 11.40 4.25
CA GLY A 175 -2.83 10.39 4.02
C GLY A 175 -3.27 8.96 4.38
N ILE A 176 -4.60 8.67 4.39
CA ILE A 176 -5.13 7.36 4.71
C ILE A 176 -4.63 6.36 3.67
N GLY A 177 -4.06 5.26 4.13
CA GLY A 177 -3.53 4.19 3.30
C GLY A 177 -3.50 2.87 4.04
N THR A 178 -2.82 1.88 3.47
CA THR A 178 -2.70 0.52 3.99
C THR A 178 -1.29 0.23 4.55
N GLY A 179 -0.47 1.27 4.72
CA GLY A 179 0.94 1.16 5.06
C GLY A 179 1.22 0.87 6.54
N PRO A 180 2.51 0.66 6.88
CA PRO A 180 2.96 0.29 8.22
C PRO A 180 2.82 1.41 9.26
N PHE A 181 2.63 2.66 8.85
CA PHE A 181 2.45 3.80 9.76
C PHE A 181 1.18 4.57 9.43
N LYS A 182 0.56 5.14 10.48
CA LYS A 182 -0.59 6.05 10.41
C LYS A 182 -0.13 7.50 10.62
N LEU A 183 -0.79 8.44 9.97
CA LEU A 183 -0.52 9.85 10.13
C LEU A 183 -1.05 10.36 11.48
N VAL A 184 -0.18 11.01 12.27
CA VAL A 184 -0.55 11.75 13.49
C VAL A 184 -0.62 13.25 13.20
N LYS A 185 0.38 13.78 12.50
CA LYS A 185 0.43 15.19 12.09
C LYS A 185 1.21 15.32 10.79
N PHE A 186 0.61 15.96 9.81
CA PHE A 186 1.32 16.41 8.62
C PHE A 186 1.81 17.84 8.82
N ASP A 187 3.10 18.06 8.62
CA ASP A 187 3.71 19.38 8.71
C ASP A 187 4.75 19.49 7.59
N ALA A 188 4.33 20.12 6.51
CA ALA A 188 5.13 20.21 5.28
C ALA A 188 6.40 21.06 5.44
N ALA A 189 6.42 21.99 6.39
CA ALA A 189 7.53 22.91 6.64
C ALA A 189 8.37 22.52 7.86
N GLY A 190 7.92 21.55 8.66
CA GLY A 190 8.55 21.17 9.90
C GLY A 190 8.67 19.67 10.10
N THR A 191 8.04 19.15 11.17
CA THR A 191 8.11 17.73 11.52
C THR A 191 6.78 17.03 11.32
N THR A 192 6.71 16.15 10.33
CA THR A 192 5.60 15.20 10.18
C THR A 192 5.78 14.06 11.18
N LYS A 193 4.68 13.71 11.88
CA LYS A 193 4.66 12.66 12.91
C LYS A 193 3.77 11.51 12.48
N LEU A 194 4.30 10.30 12.61
CA LEU A 194 3.63 9.05 12.29
C LEU A 194 3.66 8.14 13.52
N GLU A 195 2.68 7.24 13.62
CA GLU A 195 2.63 6.16 14.61
C GLU A 195 2.50 4.80 13.94
N ALA A 196 2.91 3.75 14.62
CA ALA A 196 2.83 2.39 14.12
C ALA A 196 1.38 1.97 13.84
N ASN A 197 1.12 1.40 12.67
CA ASN A 197 -0.12 0.72 12.35
C ASN A 197 -0.09 -0.69 12.93
N MET A 198 -0.80 -0.91 14.03
CA MET A 198 -0.85 -2.21 14.71
C MET A 198 -1.60 -3.26 13.90
N ASP A 199 -2.46 -2.84 12.96
CA ASP A 199 -3.24 -3.70 12.07
C ASP A 199 -2.56 -3.86 10.69
N TYR A 200 -1.27 -3.53 10.58
CA TYR A 200 -0.55 -3.66 9.31
C TYR A 200 -0.51 -5.12 8.86
N TRP A 201 -0.88 -5.37 7.63
CA TRP A 201 -1.07 -6.72 7.09
C TRP A 201 0.22 -7.56 7.01
N GLU A 202 1.40 -6.94 7.03
CA GLU A 202 2.71 -7.62 7.15
C GLU A 202 3.18 -7.77 8.61
N GLY A 203 2.36 -7.35 9.56
CA GLY A 203 2.69 -7.27 10.99
C GLY A 203 3.12 -5.87 11.41
N ALA A 204 2.86 -5.53 12.66
CA ALA A 204 3.20 -4.21 13.20
C ALA A 204 4.70 -3.91 13.06
N PRO A 205 5.09 -2.67 12.69
CA PRO A 205 6.49 -2.29 12.61
C PRO A 205 7.15 -2.35 13.99
N GLY A 206 8.47 -2.61 14.06
CA GLY A 206 9.20 -2.67 15.34
C GLY A 206 9.35 -1.32 16.05
N VAL A 207 9.12 -0.20 15.34
CA VAL A 207 9.23 1.18 15.84
C VAL A 207 7.85 1.75 16.09
N ALA A 208 7.61 2.30 17.30
CA ALA A 208 6.30 2.83 17.69
C ALA A 208 5.96 4.16 17.01
N LYS A 209 6.96 5.01 16.76
CA LYS A 209 6.76 6.35 16.19
C LYS A 209 7.84 6.67 15.17
N MET A 210 7.46 7.49 14.18
CA MET A 210 8.41 8.05 13.22
C MET A 210 8.21 9.58 13.14
N GLU A 211 9.33 10.30 13.12
CA GLU A 211 9.37 11.74 12.87
C GLU A 211 10.17 12.00 11.60
N ILE A 212 9.53 12.61 10.61
CA ILE A 212 10.15 13.03 9.34
C ILE A 212 10.32 14.53 9.39
N ILE A 213 11.58 14.98 9.46
CA ILE A 213 11.97 16.36 9.71
C ILE A 213 12.45 16.98 8.42
N GLY A 214 11.75 18.02 7.94
CA GLY A 214 12.24 18.86 6.85
C GLY A 214 13.37 19.76 7.34
N ILE A 215 14.54 19.64 6.71
CA ILE A 215 15.67 20.54 6.91
C ILE A 215 15.85 21.36 5.61
N GLY A 216 15.62 22.67 5.70
CA GLY A 216 15.79 23.61 4.60
C GLY A 216 17.18 24.20 4.54
#